data_acfcfec1f84346c34f0500f74ab998a3
#
_entry.id   acfcfec1f84346c34f0500f74ab998a3
#
_cell.length_a   1.000
_cell.length_b   1.000
_cell.length_c   1.000
_cell.angle_alpha   90.00
_cell.angle_beta   90.00
_cell.angle_gamma   90.00
#
_symmetry.space_group_name_H-M   'P 1'
#
loop_
_entity.id
_entity.type
_entity.pdbx_description
1 polymer ?
#
loop_
_entity_poly.entity_id
_entity_poly.type
_entity_poly.pdbx_seq_one_letter_code
_entity_poly.pdbx_strand_id
1 'polypeptide(L)'
;LAVASEMPSRLFKRSRFAARGYETDFDSHFLRWMLSDGAGALLLSDGAPALAGNPGLRLRLKWVHQRAFSGDYPVCMQLGLTEDRARGHLDFGSWAEAEAAGALSLRQDIRLLPHLFDIGIHEYATLVQGGWLDPKRIDHFLCHYSSEKFIPVVEDLMAKADLAIPRERWWSNL
;
A
#
# COMPACT_ATOMS: atom_id res chain seq x y z
N LEU A 1 -18.68 -5.02 -10.70
CA LEU A 1 -17.31 -5.40 -10.98
C LEU A 1 -16.37 -4.35 -10.42
N ALA A 2 -15.43 -4.75 -9.55
CA ALA A 2 -14.32 -3.92 -9.11
C ALA A 2 -13.04 -4.41 -9.78
N VAL A 3 -12.28 -3.52 -10.41
CA VAL A 3 -11.04 -3.82 -11.11
C VAL A 3 -9.97 -2.86 -10.64
N ALA A 4 -8.80 -3.38 -10.28
CA ALA A 4 -7.59 -2.59 -10.03
C ALA A 4 -6.48 -3.08 -10.97
N SER A 5 -5.70 -2.15 -11.50
CA SER A 5 -4.55 -2.44 -12.36
C SER A 5 -3.48 -1.38 -12.15
N GLU A 6 -2.27 -1.81 -11.89
CA GLU A 6 -1.12 -0.94 -11.69
C GLU A 6 0.07 -1.41 -12.52
N MET A 7 0.83 -0.46 -13.07
CA MET A 7 2.01 -0.71 -13.88
C MET A 7 3.17 0.21 -13.45
N PRO A 8 3.69 0.06 -12.22
CA PRO A 8 4.80 0.89 -11.71
C PRO A 8 6.07 0.78 -12.56
N SER A 9 6.29 -0.36 -13.25
CA SER A 9 7.43 -0.54 -14.14
C SER A 9 7.54 0.55 -15.21
N ARG A 10 6.43 1.15 -15.62
CA ARG A 10 6.41 2.28 -16.56
C ARG A 10 6.99 3.57 -15.97
N LEU A 11 7.03 3.67 -14.64
CA LEU A 11 7.57 4.83 -13.93
C LEU A 11 9.08 4.70 -13.69
N PHE A 12 9.63 3.49 -13.71
CA PHE A 12 11.01 3.20 -13.35
C PHE A 12 12.00 3.34 -14.52
N LYS A 13 11.84 4.41 -15.30
CA LYS A 13 12.80 4.75 -16.35
C LYS A 13 14.03 5.43 -15.74
N ARG A 14 15.21 5.09 -16.28
CA ARG A 14 16.46 5.67 -15.84
C ARG A 14 16.44 7.21 -15.85
N SER A 15 15.93 7.82 -16.92
CA SER A 15 15.83 9.26 -17.08
C SER A 15 15.05 9.95 -15.95
N ARG A 16 14.06 9.30 -15.37
CA ARG A 16 13.23 9.87 -14.30
C ARG A 16 13.93 9.93 -12.95
N PHE A 17 14.99 9.17 -12.78
CA PHE A 17 15.81 9.17 -11.55
C PHE A 17 17.12 9.95 -11.71
N ALA A 18 17.55 10.24 -12.94
CA ALA A 18 18.81 10.91 -13.21
C ALA A 18 18.93 12.28 -12.52
N ALA A 19 17.85 13.06 -12.47
CA ALA A 19 17.80 14.36 -11.81
C ALA A 19 18.09 14.31 -10.30
N ARG A 20 17.96 13.12 -9.67
CA ARG A 20 18.17 12.89 -8.23
C ARG A 20 19.44 12.09 -7.91
N GLY A 21 20.28 11.81 -8.91
CA GLY A 21 21.44 10.94 -8.69
C GLY A 21 21.00 9.51 -8.31
N TYR A 22 20.07 8.97 -9.04
CA TYR A 22 19.35 7.72 -8.77
C TYR A 22 20.24 6.52 -8.43
N GLU A 23 21.51 6.55 -8.80
CA GLU A 23 22.48 5.48 -8.52
C GLU A 23 22.85 5.38 -7.03
N THR A 24 22.64 6.45 -6.27
CA THR A 24 22.96 6.56 -4.84
C THR A 24 21.74 6.77 -3.95
N ASP A 25 20.55 6.99 -4.54
CA ASP A 25 19.32 7.26 -3.81
C ASP A 25 18.67 5.96 -3.33
N PHE A 26 18.81 5.67 -2.03
CA PHE A 26 18.26 4.48 -1.41
C PHE A 26 16.73 4.39 -1.57
N ASP A 27 16.01 5.50 -1.43
CA ASP A 27 14.55 5.52 -1.49
C ASP A 27 14.06 5.12 -2.89
N SER A 28 14.73 5.56 -3.94
CA SER A 28 14.43 5.16 -5.32
C SER A 28 14.70 3.67 -5.55
N HIS A 29 15.78 3.12 -5.01
CA HIS A 29 16.07 1.70 -5.09
C HIS A 29 15.05 0.88 -4.32
N PHE A 30 14.67 1.30 -3.13
CA PHE A 30 13.66 0.63 -2.32
C PHE A 30 12.32 0.55 -3.06
N LEU A 31 11.84 1.64 -3.65
CA LEU A 31 10.62 1.69 -4.45
C LEU A 31 10.66 0.73 -5.65
N ARG A 32 11.79 0.64 -6.32
CA ARG A 32 11.97 -0.25 -7.47
C ARG A 32 11.89 -1.73 -7.11
N TRP A 33 12.20 -2.09 -5.90
CA TRP A 33 12.09 -3.47 -5.41
C TRP A 33 10.72 -3.77 -4.81
N MET A 34 10.10 -2.78 -4.19
CA MET A 34 8.85 -2.93 -3.49
C MET A 34 7.64 -2.97 -4.42
N LEU A 35 7.67 -2.17 -5.50
CA LEU A 35 6.52 -2.04 -6.40
C LEU A 35 6.63 -3.02 -7.57
N SER A 36 5.51 -3.69 -7.88
CA SER A 36 5.39 -4.60 -9.01
C SER A 36 4.13 -4.32 -9.83
N ASP A 37 4.18 -4.70 -11.10
CA ASP A 37 3.01 -4.66 -11.96
C ASP A 37 2.01 -5.71 -11.51
N GLY A 38 0.73 -5.35 -11.53
CA GLY A 38 -0.33 -6.27 -11.13
C GLY A 38 -1.71 -5.80 -11.56
N ALA A 39 -2.62 -6.75 -11.61
CA ALA A 39 -4.04 -6.49 -11.83
C ALA A 39 -4.90 -7.49 -11.07
N GLY A 40 -6.06 -7.05 -10.64
CA GLY A 40 -7.04 -7.90 -10.00
C GLY A 40 -8.47 -7.45 -10.32
N ALA A 41 -9.40 -8.39 -10.28
CA ALA A 41 -10.81 -8.11 -10.47
C ALA A 41 -11.67 -8.91 -9.50
N LEU A 42 -12.68 -8.26 -8.94
CA LEU A 42 -13.68 -8.87 -8.06
C LEU A 42 -15.09 -8.64 -8.64
N LEU A 43 -15.88 -9.68 -8.71
CA LEU A 43 -17.30 -9.57 -8.98
C LEU A 43 -18.07 -9.51 -7.66
N LEU A 44 -18.73 -8.39 -7.42
CA LEU A 44 -19.59 -8.16 -6.28
C LEU A 44 -21.06 -8.29 -6.73
N SER A 45 -21.87 -8.99 -5.95
CA SER A 45 -23.32 -9.09 -6.15
C SER A 45 -24.04 -8.99 -4.81
N ASP A 46 -25.30 -8.68 -4.85
CA ASP A 46 -26.22 -8.63 -3.68
C ASP A 46 -26.66 -10.01 -3.17
N GLY A 47 -25.99 -11.06 -3.59
CA GLY A 47 -26.35 -12.45 -3.25
C GLY A 47 -27.27 -13.11 -4.25
N ALA A 48 -27.49 -12.49 -5.40
CA ALA A 48 -28.36 -13.03 -6.46
C ALA A 48 -27.93 -14.43 -6.96
N PRO A 49 -28.90 -15.24 -7.39
CA PRO A 49 -28.70 -16.62 -7.89
C PRO A 49 -27.82 -16.70 -9.16
N ALA A 50 -27.50 -15.57 -9.79
CA ALA A 50 -26.71 -15.50 -11.03
C ALA A 50 -25.37 -16.26 -11.00
N LEU A 51 -24.86 -16.61 -9.81
CA LEU A 51 -23.66 -17.41 -9.63
C LEU A 51 -23.94 -18.84 -9.14
N ALA A 52 -25.17 -19.28 -9.19
CA ALA A 52 -25.61 -20.59 -8.63
C ALA A 52 -24.89 -21.80 -9.24
N GLY A 53 -24.36 -21.67 -10.44
CA GLY A 53 -23.63 -22.74 -11.14
C GLY A 53 -22.11 -22.68 -11.01
N ASN A 54 -21.56 -21.67 -10.35
CA ASN A 54 -20.10 -21.56 -10.22
C ASN A 54 -19.61 -22.18 -8.89
N PRO A 55 -18.83 -23.28 -8.93
CA PRO A 55 -18.29 -23.94 -7.72
C PRO A 55 -17.15 -23.15 -7.05
N GLY A 56 -16.78 -21.97 -7.55
CA GLY A 56 -15.70 -21.16 -7.02
C GLY A 56 -15.95 -20.65 -5.59
N LEU A 57 -14.89 -20.19 -4.95
CA LEU A 57 -14.93 -19.59 -3.62
C LEU A 57 -15.87 -18.38 -3.60
N ARG A 58 -16.76 -18.35 -2.63
CA ARG A 58 -17.68 -17.24 -2.39
C ARG A 58 -17.39 -16.63 -1.03
N LEU A 59 -17.16 -15.33 -1.02
CA LEU A 59 -16.92 -14.57 0.19
C LEU A 59 -18.05 -13.56 0.39
N ARG A 60 -18.39 -13.31 1.64
CA ARG A 60 -19.31 -12.23 2.00
C ARG A 60 -18.52 -11.05 2.52
N LEU A 61 -18.62 -9.89 1.86
CA LEU A 61 -18.16 -8.63 2.43
C LEU A 61 -19.06 -8.25 3.60
N LYS A 62 -18.53 -8.27 4.82
CA LYS A 62 -19.28 -7.95 6.04
C LYS A 62 -19.24 -6.45 6.34
N TRP A 63 -18.07 -5.83 6.24
CA TRP A 63 -17.86 -4.43 6.51
C TRP A 63 -16.57 -3.95 5.86
N VAL A 64 -16.43 -2.63 5.75
CA VAL A 64 -15.21 -1.93 5.32
C VAL A 64 -14.93 -0.85 6.35
N HIS A 65 -13.69 -0.77 6.79
CA HIS A 65 -13.20 0.32 7.63
C HIS A 65 -12.12 1.08 6.88
N GLN A 66 -12.23 2.39 6.84
CA GLN A 66 -11.26 3.26 6.19
C GLN A 66 -11.07 4.53 7.02
N ARG A 67 -9.81 4.89 7.26
CA ARG A 67 -9.43 6.14 7.93
C ARG A 67 -8.40 6.86 7.09
N ALA A 68 -8.45 8.18 7.11
CA ALA A 68 -7.48 9.03 6.45
C ALA A 68 -6.77 9.89 7.51
N PHE A 69 -5.45 9.92 7.44
CA PHE A 69 -4.57 10.68 8.34
C PHE A 69 -3.74 11.72 7.58
N SER A 70 -4.21 12.09 6.38
CA SER A 70 -3.51 13.03 5.49
C SER A 70 -3.40 14.46 6.05
N GLY A 71 -4.19 14.80 7.07
CA GLY A 71 -4.07 16.06 7.80
C GLY A 71 -3.00 16.06 8.90
N ASP A 72 -2.61 14.86 9.36
CA ASP A 72 -1.75 14.70 10.54
C ASP A 72 -0.29 14.37 10.14
N TYR A 73 -0.09 13.86 8.92
CA TYR A 73 1.21 13.41 8.44
C TYR A 73 1.55 14.02 7.07
N PRO A 74 2.84 14.26 6.79
CA PRO A 74 3.27 14.66 5.46
C PRO A 74 3.09 13.53 4.45
N VAL A 75 3.13 13.88 3.16
CA VAL A 75 3.03 12.90 2.07
C VAL A 75 4.21 11.93 2.12
N CYS A 76 3.92 10.65 2.29
CA CYS A 76 4.93 9.58 2.34
C CYS A 76 5.44 9.21 0.94
N MET A 77 4.55 9.08 -0.02
CA MET A 77 4.89 8.71 -1.40
C MET A 77 4.25 9.70 -2.37
N GLN A 78 5.02 10.17 -3.36
CA GLN A 78 4.52 11.12 -4.34
C GLN A 78 5.12 10.94 -5.72
N LEU A 79 4.35 11.30 -6.72
CA LEU A 79 4.72 11.46 -8.11
C LEU A 79 4.04 12.74 -8.63
N GLY A 80 4.66 13.41 -9.59
CA GLY A 80 4.05 14.54 -10.29
C GLY A 80 4.45 15.92 -9.77
N LEU A 81 5.32 16.00 -8.76
CA LEU A 81 5.85 17.26 -8.22
C LEU A 81 7.38 17.29 -8.28
N THR A 82 7.95 18.47 -8.40
CA THR A 82 9.39 18.71 -8.19
C THR A 82 9.78 18.35 -6.74
N GLU A 83 11.07 18.21 -6.46
CA GLU A 83 11.54 17.81 -5.13
C GLU A 83 11.16 18.83 -4.05
N ASP A 84 11.27 20.12 -4.36
CA ASP A 84 10.82 21.22 -3.50
C ASP A 84 9.30 21.38 -3.42
N ARG A 85 8.54 20.56 -4.18
CA ARG A 85 7.08 20.61 -4.31
C ARG A 85 6.52 21.92 -4.86
N ALA A 86 7.36 22.77 -5.44
CA ALA A 86 6.96 24.09 -5.92
C ALA A 86 6.21 24.03 -7.25
N ARG A 87 6.46 23.00 -8.08
CA ARG A 87 5.86 22.87 -9.40
C ARG A 87 5.32 21.47 -9.64
N GLY A 88 4.12 21.39 -10.20
CA GLY A 88 3.51 20.17 -10.68
C GLY A 88 4.02 19.79 -12.08
N HIS A 89 3.86 18.53 -12.47
CA HIS A 89 4.25 18.07 -13.81
C HIS A 89 3.47 18.75 -14.94
N LEU A 90 2.30 19.30 -14.65
CA LEU A 90 1.48 20.07 -15.59
C LEU A 90 1.92 21.52 -15.75
N ASP A 91 2.83 22.02 -14.90
CA ASP A 91 3.36 23.39 -14.96
C ASP A 91 4.54 23.52 -15.93
N PHE A 92 4.87 22.44 -16.65
CA PHE A 92 5.94 22.40 -17.63
C PHE A 92 5.36 22.38 -19.05
N GLY A 93 6.09 22.95 -20.00
CA GLY A 93 5.69 23.00 -21.40
C GLY A 93 5.71 21.65 -22.10
N SER A 94 6.43 20.67 -21.54
CA SER A 94 6.50 19.32 -22.08
C SER A 94 6.82 18.27 -20.98
N TRP A 95 6.50 17.02 -21.30
CA TRP A 95 6.90 15.88 -20.46
C TRP A 95 8.41 15.76 -20.28
N ALA A 96 9.18 16.09 -21.31
CA ALA A 96 10.64 16.06 -21.26
C ALA A 96 11.20 17.08 -20.25
N GLU A 97 10.64 18.30 -20.22
CA GLU A 97 11.00 19.31 -19.22
C GLU A 97 10.60 18.88 -17.81
N ALA A 98 9.40 18.35 -17.62
CA ALA A 98 8.95 17.83 -16.33
C ALA A 98 9.84 16.68 -15.83
N GLU A 99 10.26 15.79 -16.73
CA GLU A 99 11.19 14.69 -16.43
C GLU A 99 12.58 15.21 -16.05
N ALA A 100 13.13 16.15 -16.82
CA ALA A 100 14.42 16.77 -16.52
C ALA A 100 14.43 17.53 -15.18
N ALA A 101 13.33 18.16 -14.82
CA ALA A 101 13.13 18.82 -13.54
C ALA A 101 12.83 17.84 -12.37
N GLY A 102 12.78 16.53 -12.62
CA GLY A 102 12.51 15.51 -11.62
C GLY A 102 11.06 15.43 -11.16
N ALA A 103 10.13 16.13 -11.81
CA ALA A 103 8.70 16.07 -11.46
C ALA A 103 8.06 14.70 -11.73
N LEU A 104 8.65 13.89 -12.62
CA LEU A 104 8.18 12.53 -12.92
C LEU A 104 8.94 11.44 -12.15
N SER A 105 9.74 11.79 -11.18
CA SER A 105 10.41 10.85 -10.28
C SER A 105 9.45 10.42 -9.16
N LEU A 106 9.23 9.13 -9.02
CA LEU A 106 8.53 8.59 -7.86
C LEU A 106 9.44 8.71 -6.63
N ARG A 107 8.91 9.23 -5.54
CA ARG A 107 9.64 9.47 -4.29
C ARG A 107 8.88 8.88 -3.12
N GLN A 108 9.62 8.41 -2.13
CA GLN A 108 9.07 7.96 -0.85
C GLN A 108 9.93 8.47 0.30
N ASP A 109 9.30 8.87 1.38
CA ASP A 109 9.95 9.15 2.65
C ASP A 109 9.81 7.93 3.57
N ILE A 110 10.82 7.06 3.58
CA ILE A 110 10.80 5.83 4.38
C ILE A 110 10.81 6.09 5.89
N ARG A 111 11.16 7.30 6.35
CA ARG A 111 11.14 7.68 7.76
C ARG A 111 9.73 7.69 8.34
N LEU A 112 8.71 7.73 7.48
CA LEU A 112 7.31 7.66 7.88
C LEU A 112 6.80 6.22 8.08
N LEU A 113 7.54 5.20 7.67
CA LEU A 113 7.10 3.80 7.79
C LEU A 113 6.78 3.37 9.22
N PRO A 114 7.60 3.71 10.27
CA PRO A 114 7.25 3.39 11.65
C PRO A 114 5.90 3.95 12.06
N HIS A 115 5.60 5.20 11.69
CA HIS A 115 4.30 5.81 11.99
C HIS A 115 3.13 5.09 11.32
N LEU A 116 3.33 4.57 10.09
CA LEU A 116 2.30 3.78 9.41
C LEU A 116 1.97 2.49 10.16
N PHE A 117 2.98 1.83 10.73
CA PHE A 117 2.77 0.64 11.56
C PHE A 117 2.02 0.98 12.85
N ASP A 118 2.42 2.04 13.54
CA ASP A 118 1.76 2.49 14.77
C ASP A 118 0.29 2.83 14.53
N ILE A 119 -0.01 3.57 13.45
CA ILE A 119 -1.39 3.88 13.04
C ILE A 119 -2.16 2.59 12.74
N GLY A 120 -1.57 1.66 11.99
CA GLY A 120 -2.21 0.40 11.63
C GLY A 120 -2.58 -0.42 12.85
N ILE A 121 -1.70 -0.55 13.83
CA ILE A 121 -1.95 -1.26 15.09
C ILE A 121 -3.00 -0.54 15.94
N HIS A 122 -2.94 0.79 16.00
CA HIS A 122 -3.93 1.57 16.75
C HIS A 122 -5.35 1.41 16.18
N GLU A 123 -5.50 1.51 14.85
CA GLU A 123 -6.79 1.30 14.20
C GLU A 123 -7.29 -0.14 14.35
N TYR A 124 -6.39 -1.12 14.29
CA TYR A 124 -6.74 -2.51 14.55
C TYR A 124 -7.24 -2.70 15.99
N ALA A 125 -6.55 -2.15 16.99
CA ALA A 125 -6.99 -2.15 18.37
C ALA A 125 -8.38 -1.50 18.55
N THR A 126 -8.62 -0.39 17.86
CA THR A 126 -9.91 0.31 17.87
C THR A 126 -11.05 -0.58 17.36
N LEU A 127 -10.81 -1.35 16.28
CA LEU A 127 -11.80 -2.29 15.74
C LEU A 127 -12.08 -3.44 16.71
N VAL A 128 -11.06 -3.96 17.37
CA VAL A 128 -11.22 -5.03 18.37
C VAL A 128 -11.98 -4.52 19.60
N GLN A 129 -11.61 -3.38 20.15
CA GLN A 129 -12.28 -2.75 21.29
C GLN A 129 -13.74 -2.40 20.99
N GLY A 130 -14.01 -1.98 19.76
CA GLY A 130 -15.36 -1.70 19.27
C GLY A 130 -16.21 -2.94 18.98
N GLY A 131 -15.67 -4.16 19.14
CA GLY A 131 -16.35 -5.40 18.90
C GLY A 131 -16.60 -5.73 17.41
N TRP A 132 -15.96 -4.99 16.49
CA TRP A 132 -16.06 -5.24 15.05
C TRP A 132 -15.24 -6.46 14.62
N LEU A 133 -14.17 -6.75 15.36
CA LEU A 133 -13.19 -7.75 15.02
C LEU A 133 -12.74 -8.50 16.27
N ASP A 134 -12.62 -9.82 16.17
CA ASP A 134 -12.02 -10.68 17.19
C ASP A 134 -10.79 -11.39 16.56
N PRO A 135 -9.57 -11.10 17.02
CA PRO A 135 -8.33 -11.71 16.49
C PRO A 135 -8.34 -13.24 16.52
N LYS A 136 -8.99 -13.82 17.55
CA LYS A 136 -9.07 -15.29 17.74
C LYS A 136 -9.94 -15.97 16.68
N ARG A 137 -10.83 -15.23 16.05
CA ARG A 137 -11.78 -15.71 15.03
C ARG A 137 -11.36 -15.41 13.60
N ILE A 138 -10.15 -14.90 13.40
CA ILE A 138 -9.59 -14.68 12.06
C ILE A 138 -8.96 -15.98 11.59
N ASP A 139 -9.52 -16.57 10.53
CA ASP A 139 -8.97 -17.77 9.91
C ASP A 139 -7.88 -17.44 8.86
N HIS A 140 -8.03 -16.31 8.17
CA HIS A 140 -7.09 -15.86 7.14
C HIS A 140 -6.80 -14.37 7.30
N PHE A 141 -5.55 -14.03 7.42
CA PHE A 141 -5.06 -12.66 7.55
C PHE A 141 -4.20 -12.30 6.34
N LEU A 142 -4.66 -11.32 5.56
CA LEU A 142 -3.96 -10.81 4.39
C LEU A 142 -3.45 -9.40 4.71
N CYS A 143 -2.28 -9.34 5.32
CA CYS A 143 -1.65 -8.09 5.68
C CYS A 143 -0.86 -7.53 4.50
N HIS A 144 -1.04 -6.25 4.20
CA HIS A 144 -0.16 -5.55 3.28
C HIS A 144 1.12 -5.12 4.02
N TYR A 145 2.26 -5.63 3.57
CA TYR A 145 3.59 -5.20 4.00
C TYR A 145 4.56 -5.25 2.82
N SER A 146 5.40 -4.24 2.70
CA SER A 146 6.21 -3.99 1.51
C SER A 146 7.43 -4.91 1.38
N SER A 147 7.74 -5.71 2.39
CA SER A 147 8.89 -6.60 2.43
C SER A 147 8.73 -7.62 3.56
N GLU A 148 9.21 -8.85 3.36
CA GLU A 148 9.28 -9.87 4.41
C GLU A 148 10.01 -9.40 5.68
N LYS A 149 10.93 -8.44 5.56
CA LYS A 149 11.62 -7.83 6.70
C LYS A 149 10.68 -7.13 7.68
N PHE A 150 9.49 -6.74 7.25
CA PHE A 150 8.50 -6.11 8.11
C PHE A 150 7.60 -7.10 8.85
N ILE A 151 7.57 -8.37 8.45
CA ILE A 151 6.77 -9.38 9.14
C ILE A 151 7.07 -9.44 10.63
N PRO A 152 8.35 -9.59 11.07
CA PRO A 152 8.66 -9.64 12.50
C PRO A 152 8.27 -8.35 13.24
N VAL A 153 8.32 -7.20 12.56
CA VAL A 153 7.92 -5.91 13.14
C VAL A 153 6.43 -5.90 13.42
N VAL A 154 5.61 -6.33 12.44
CA VAL A 154 4.15 -6.39 12.60
C VAL A 154 3.76 -7.42 13.65
N GLU A 155 4.40 -8.60 13.67
CA GLU A 155 4.18 -9.64 14.69
C GLU A 155 4.47 -9.11 16.10
N ASP A 156 5.60 -8.45 16.32
CA ASP A 156 5.98 -7.88 17.60
C ASP A 156 5.00 -6.79 18.06
N LEU A 157 4.61 -5.89 17.17
CA LEU A 157 3.64 -4.84 17.48
C LEU A 157 2.27 -5.42 17.85
N MET A 158 1.79 -6.42 17.11
CA MET A 158 0.52 -7.09 17.41
C MET A 158 0.59 -7.85 18.72
N ALA A 159 1.70 -8.53 19.02
CA ALA A 159 1.89 -9.23 20.27
C ALA A 159 1.91 -8.28 21.48
N LYS A 160 2.62 -7.15 21.37
CA LYS A 160 2.66 -6.12 22.42
C LYS A 160 1.30 -5.48 22.69
N ALA A 161 0.43 -5.42 21.69
CA ALA A 161 -0.91 -4.88 21.81
C ALA A 161 -1.96 -5.93 22.26
N ASP A 162 -1.58 -7.18 22.48
CA ASP A 162 -2.49 -8.33 22.72
C ASP A 162 -3.48 -8.56 21.58
N LEU A 163 -3.02 -8.34 20.34
CA LEU A 163 -3.80 -8.45 19.12
C LEU A 163 -3.27 -9.52 18.15
N ALA A 164 -2.44 -10.43 18.65
CA ALA A 164 -1.74 -11.41 17.84
C ALA A 164 -2.69 -12.34 17.07
N ILE A 165 -2.40 -12.51 15.78
CA ILE A 165 -2.99 -13.53 14.93
C ILE A 165 -1.90 -14.59 14.68
N PRO A 166 -2.19 -15.90 14.87
CA PRO A 166 -1.21 -16.97 14.66
C PRO A 166 -0.61 -16.91 13.24
N ARG A 167 0.71 -17.09 13.16
CA ARG A 167 1.45 -16.92 11.90
C ARG A 167 0.97 -17.85 10.77
N GLU A 168 0.50 -19.02 11.08
CA GLU A 168 -0.07 -19.99 10.14
C GLU A 168 -1.36 -19.51 9.45
N ARG A 169 -1.98 -18.46 9.98
CA ARG A 169 -3.17 -17.83 9.38
C ARG A 169 -2.84 -16.64 8.47
N TRP A 170 -1.57 -16.28 8.38
CA TRP A 170 -1.13 -15.18 7.52
C TRP A 170 -0.89 -15.69 6.11
N TRP A 171 -1.40 -14.95 5.16
CA TRP A 171 -1.18 -15.19 3.75
C TRP A 171 -0.30 -14.10 3.15
N SER A 172 0.73 -14.54 2.44
CA SER A 172 1.67 -13.67 1.75
C SER A 172 2.08 -14.32 0.44
N ASN A 173 2.32 -13.50 -0.56
CA ASN A 173 2.85 -13.91 -1.87
C ASN A 173 4.15 -13.16 -2.23
N LEU A 174 4.88 -12.70 -1.23
CA LEU A 174 6.18 -12.05 -1.40
C LEU A 174 7.27 -13.07 -1.68
#